data_6bc1e2d7f4dac7f7aab883843d343ab1
#
_entry.id   6bc1e2d7f4dac7f7aab883843d343ab1
#
_cell.length_a   1.000
_cell.length_b   1.000
_cell.length_c   1.000
_cell.angle_alpha   90.00
_cell.angle_beta   90.00
_cell.angle_gamma   90.00
#
_symmetry.space_group_name_H-M   'P 1'
#
loop_
_entity.id
_entity.type
_entity.pdbx_description
1 polymer ?
#
loop_
_entity_poly.entity_id
_entity_poly.type
_entity_poly.pdbx_seq_one_letter_code
_entity_poly.pdbx_strand_id
1 'polypeptide(L)'
;MGDLLLVRHGETEWSRSGQHTSFTDLPLTPRGEEQAGSLAPLLADRPFALVLTSPLARAVRTAALAGLKATGVDPDLHEWHYGAYEGVTTEEIHRTRPDWDLWTDGAPPGPDGPGESPEEVGKRADRVLARVAGALPEGDVALVAHGHFLRVLTARRLGLPPSEGRLFRLETGTVCRLSTEHGRPVIAEWNTRA
;
A
#
# COMPACT_ATOMS: atom_id res chain seq x y z
N MET A 1 -1.99 -23.21 1.45
CA MET A 1 -1.53 -22.05 0.65
C MET A 1 -1.58 -20.86 1.59
N GLY A 2 -0.47 -20.12 1.72
CA GLY A 2 -0.41 -18.97 2.60
C GLY A 2 -1.28 -17.80 2.14
N ASP A 3 -1.53 -16.88 3.05
CA ASP A 3 -2.27 -15.65 2.80
C ASP A 3 -1.33 -14.51 2.40
N LEU A 4 -1.83 -13.54 1.65
CA LEU A 4 -1.14 -12.29 1.35
C LEU A 4 -1.62 -11.21 2.30
N LEU A 5 -0.75 -10.78 3.22
CA LEU A 5 -1.04 -9.73 4.18
C LEU A 5 -0.52 -8.38 3.64
N LEU A 6 -1.41 -7.41 3.63
CA LEU A 6 -1.12 -6.05 3.21
C LEU A 6 -1.12 -5.17 4.46
N VAL A 7 0.00 -4.51 4.73
CA VAL A 7 0.17 -3.60 5.86
C VAL A 7 0.37 -2.18 5.32
N ARG A 8 -0.58 -1.31 5.56
CA ARG A 8 -0.38 0.11 5.28
C ARG A 8 0.42 0.75 6.40
N HIS A 9 1.42 1.56 6.06
CA HIS A 9 2.22 2.29 7.05
C HIS A 9 1.33 3.11 8.00
N GLY A 10 1.84 3.38 9.22
CA GLY A 10 1.21 4.23 10.21
C GLY A 10 1.05 5.68 9.72
N GLU A 11 0.32 6.49 10.49
CA GLU A 11 0.08 7.90 10.17
C GLU A 11 1.39 8.68 9.97
N THR A 12 1.40 9.54 8.95
CA THR A 12 2.39 10.58 8.70
C THR A 12 1.71 11.95 8.70
N GLU A 13 2.46 13.04 8.76
CA GLU A 13 1.90 14.40 8.72
C GLU A 13 0.99 14.60 7.49
N TRP A 14 1.45 14.18 6.31
CA TRP A 14 0.68 14.36 5.09
C TRP A 14 -0.48 13.36 4.94
N SER A 15 -0.38 12.15 5.49
CA SER A 15 -1.55 11.25 5.50
C SER A 15 -2.66 11.78 6.41
N ARG A 16 -2.31 12.55 7.46
CA ARG A 16 -3.25 13.23 8.36
C ARG A 16 -3.89 14.44 7.71
N SER A 17 -3.12 15.25 6.98
CA SER A 17 -3.63 16.45 6.28
C SER A 17 -4.31 16.15 4.94
N GLY A 18 -4.18 14.91 4.40
CA GLY A 18 -4.74 14.51 3.11
C GLY A 18 -3.88 14.90 1.90
N GLN A 19 -2.64 15.31 2.12
CA GLN A 19 -1.71 15.62 1.04
C GLN A 19 -1.18 14.33 0.39
N HIS A 20 -1.11 14.30 -0.92
CA HIS A 20 -0.55 13.19 -1.67
C HIS A 20 0.95 13.04 -1.36
N THR A 21 1.38 11.83 -1.02
CA THR A 21 2.75 11.55 -0.57
C THR A 21 3.30 10.33 -1.29
N SER A 22 4.20 10.52 -2.24
CA SER A 22 4.91 9.40 -2.87
C SER A 22 6.37 9.33 -2.43
N PHE A 23 7.28 9.99 -3.14
CA PHE A 23 8.72 9.93 -2.89
C PHE A 23 9.20 10.87 -1.77
N THR A 24 8.41 11.83 -1.35
CA THR A 24 8.71 12.61 -0.14
C THR A 24 8.74 11.67 1.06
N ASP A 25 9.92 11.50 1.64
CA ASP A 25 10.14 10.49 2.69
C ASP A 25 9.88 11.07 4.09
N LEU A 26 8.60 11.15 4.44
CA LEU A 26 8.14 11.63 5.73
C LEU A 26 8.17 10.51 6.79
N PRO A 27 8.59 10.81 8.04
CA PRO A 27 8.53 9.87 9.14
C PRO A 27 7.08 9.64 9.59
N LEU A 28 6.89 8.61 10.41
CA LEU A 28 5.65 8.40 11.15
C LEU A 28 5.48 9.52 12.20
N THR A 29 4.22 9.89 12.45
CA THR A 29 3.87 10.68 13.65
C THR A 29 3.94 9.78 14.90
N PRO A 30 3.95 10.34 16.13
CA PRO A 30 3.82 9.53 17.34
C PRO A 30 2.61 8.58 17.29
N ARG A 31 1.47 9.06 16.81
CA ARG A 31 0.28 8.23 16.59
C ARG A 31 0.52 7.14 15.53
N GLY A 32 1.27 7.45 14.47
CA GLY A 32 1.65 6.48 13.45
C GLY A 32 2.53 5.37 14.01
N GLU A 33 3.42 5.68 14.93
CA GLU A 33 4.24 4.68 15.62
C GLU A 33 3.40 3.80 16.56
N GLU A 34 2.46 4.39 17.30
CA GLU A 34 1.49 3.63 18.11
C GLU A 34 0.64 2.69 17.26
N GLN A 35 0.10 3.19 16.13
CA GLN A 35 -0.64 2.37 15.16
C GLN A 35 0.20 1.20 14.68
N ALA A 36 1.45 1.44 14.28
CA ALA A 36 2.35 0.41 13.79
C ALA A 36 2.66 -0.65 14.86
N GLY A 37 2.97 -0.21 16.09
CA GLY A 37 3.24 -1.10 17.22
C GLY A 37 2.03 -1.96 17.61
N SER A 38 0.82 -1.42 17.52
CA SER A 38 -0.41 -2.16 17.81
C SER A 38 -0.68 -3.34 16.86
N LEU A 39 -0.05 -3.38 15.67
CA LEU A 39 -0.19 -4.48 14.74
C LEU A 39 0.57 -5.75 15.15
N ALA A 40 1.55 -5.64 16.05
CA ALA A 40 2.41 -6.77 16.42
C ALA A 40 1.63 -8.02 16.88
N PRO A 41 0.60 -7.95 17.74
CA PRO A 41 -0.17 -9.13 18.13
C PRO A 41 -0.90 -9.80 16.97
N LEU A 42 -1.31 -9.06 15.92
CA LEU A 42 -2.00 -9.62 14.75
C LEU A 42 -1.06 -10.39 13.82
N LEU A 43 0.24 -10.17 13.95
CA LEU A 43 1.28 -10.65 13.03
C LEU A 43 2.24 -11.66 13.69
N ALA A 44 2.26 -11.75 15.05
CA ALA A 44 3.29 -12.45 15.81
C ALA A 44 3.41 -13.96 15.52
N ASP A 45 2.27 -14.65 15.36
CA ASP A 45 2.25 -16.14 15.27
C ASP A 45 2.07 -16.64 13.83
N ARG A 46 2.37 -15.79 12.84
CA ARG A 46 2.21 -16.15 11.43
C ARG A 46 3.52 -16.71 10.83
N PRO A 47 3.43 -17.82 10.09
CA PRO A 47 4.59 -18.41 9.41
C PRO A 47 4.88 -17.65 8.11
N PHE A 48 5.52 -16.48 8.20
CA PHE A 48 5.89 -15.71 7.01
C PHE A 48 7.01 -16.39 6.23
N ALA A 49 6.71 -16.75 4.97
CA ALA A 49 7.71 -17.20 4.00
C ALA A 49 8.46 -16.01 3.37
N LEU A 50 7.81 -14.84 3.30
CA LEU A 50 8.39 -13.64 2.69
C LEU A 50 7.79 -12.38 3.34
N VAL A 51 8.65 -11.42 3.66
CA VAL A 51 8.24 -10.09 4.16
C VAL A 51 8.97 -9.03 3.36
N LEU A 52 8.23 -8.27 2.54
CA LEU A 52 8.78 -7.18 1.73
C LEU A 52 8.28 -5.82 2.20
N THR A 53 9.14 -4.83 2.17
CA THR A 53 8.79 -3.44 2.46
C THR A 53 9.04 -2.54 1.28
N SER A 54 8.24 -1.49 1.16
CA SER A 54 8.62 -0.30 0.39
C SER A 54 9.95 0.27 0.92
N PRO A 55 10.78 0.90 0.07
CA PRO A 55 12.03 1.53 0.50
C PRO A 55 11.83 2.75 1.42
N LEU A 56 10.61 3.32 1.48
CA LEU A 56 10.34 4.56 2.20
C LEU A 56 10.32 4.35 3.72
N ALA A 57 10.94 5.26 4.47
CA ALA A 57 11.19 5.14 5.90
C ALA A 57 9.91 4.83 6.71
N ARG A 58 8.77 5.43 6.36
CA ARG A 58 7.48 5.16 7.01
C ARG A 58 7.04 3.71 6.93
N ALA A 59 7.28 3.03 5.79
CA ALA A 59 6.96 1.61 5.62
C ALA A 59 7.95 0.72 6.36
N VAL A 60 9.24 0.98 6.23
CA VAL A 60 10.30 0.25 6.94
C VAL A 60 10.12 0.37 8.47
N ARG A 61 9.84 1.58 8.96
CA ARG A 61 9.59 1.80 10.39
C ARG A 61 8.33 1.08 10.88
N THR A 62 7.26 1.09 10.08
CA THR A 62 6.03 0.35 10.39
C THR A 62 6.31 -1.16 10.51
N ALA A 63 7.04 -1.74 9.56
CA ALA A 63 7.41 -3.17 9.63
C ALA A 63 8.17 -3.49 10.93
N ALA A 64 9.16 -2.68 11.28
CA ALA A 64 9.96 -2.87 12.49
C ALA A 64 9.11 -2.81 13.76
N LEU A 65 8.23 -1.81 13.89
CA LEU A 65 7.35 -1.64 15.05
C LEU A 65 6.28 -2.74 15.15
N ALA A 66 5.80 -3.23 14.01
CA ALA A 66 4.87 -4.36 13.93
C ALA A 66 5.54 -5.73 14.19
N GLY A 67 6.83 -5.76 14.51
CA GLY A 67 7.57 -6.99 14.79
C GLY A 67 7.88 -7.84 13.55
N LEU A 68 7.67 -7.31 12.35
CA LEU A 68 7.97 -8.00 11.09
C LEU A 68 9.48 -7.93 10.79
N LYS A 69 10.07 -9.09 10.54
CA LYS A 69 11.46 -9.19 10.07
C LYS A 69 11.45 -9.12 8.54
N ALA A 70 11.66 -7.93 7.99
CA ALA A 70 11.75 -7.75 6.55
C ALA A 70 12.85 -8.63 5.95
N THR A 71 12.53 -9.44 4.96
CA THR A 71 13.45 -10.27 4.19
C THR A 71 14.02 -9.54 2.98
N GLY A 72 13.39 -8.44 2.58
CA GLY A 72 13.86 -7.60 1.48
C GLY A 72 13.09 -6.29 1.35
N VAL A 73 13.67 -5.40 0.57
CA VAL A 73 13.06 -4.13 0.14
C VAL A 73 12.71 -4.25 -1.34
N ASP A 74 11.49 -3.91 -1.70
CA ASP A 74 11.03 -3.94 -3.09
C ASP A 74 10.68 -2.52 -3.56
N PRO A 75 11.42 -1.96 -4.52
CA PRO A 75 11.13 -0.63 -5.07
C PRO A 75 9.74 -0.52 -5.71
N ASP A 76 9.19 -1.60 -6.25
CA ASP A 76 7.83 -1.60 -6.81
C ASP A 76 6.72 -1.41 -5.75
N LEU A 77 7.05 -1.49 -4.45
CA LEU A 77 6.12 -1.23 -3.34
C LEU A 77 5.99 0.25 -2.95
N HIS A 78 6.67 1.18 -3.63
CA HIS A 78 6.46 2.61 -3.34
C HIS A 78 5.02 3.04 -3.67
N GLU A 79 4.60 4.20 -3.12
CA GLU A 79 3.26 4.74 -3.36
C GLU A 79 3.09 5.16 -4.83
N TRP A 80 1.86 5.41 -5.26
CA TRP A 80 1.52 6.04 -6.53
C TRP A 80 2.35 7.30 -6.73
N HIS A 81 3.00 7.44 -7.87
CA HIS A 81 3.80 8.62 -8.17
C HIS A 81 2.88 9.79 -8.54
N TYR A 82 2.76 10.73 -7.63
CA TYR A 82 1.79 11.81 -7.83
C TYR A 82 2.28 12.97 -8.70
N GLY A 83 3.55 12.97 -9.14
CA GLY A 83 4.09 13.97 -10.06
C GLY A 83 3.84 15.40 -9.58
N ALA A 84 3.11 16.20 -10.40
CA ALA A 84 2.78 17.58 -10.06
C ALA A 84 1.83 17.73 -8.84
N TYR A 85 1.24 16.65 -8.36
CA TYR A 85 0.35 16.66 -7.19
C TYR A 85 1.00 16.16 -5.90
N GLU A 86 2.31 15.94 -5.91
CA GLU A 86 3.07 15.65 -4.69
C GLU A 86 2.90 16.79 -3.68
N GLY A 87 2.51 16.49 -2.45
CA GLY A 87 2.27 17.47 -1.39
C GLY A 87 0.96 18.28 -1.52
N VAL A 88 0.14 18.00 -2.51
CA VAL A 88 -1.13 18.71 -2.77
C VAL A 88 -2.31 17.83 -2.34
N THR A 89 -3.35 18.43 -1.78
CA THR A 89 -4.60 17.71 -1.43
C THR A 89 -5.54 17.61 -2.62
N THR A 90 -6.43 16.61 -2.60
CA THR A 90 -7.50 16.51 -3.62
C THR A 90 -8.36 17.77 -3.68
N GLU A 91 -8.66 18.38 -2.52
CA GLU A 91 -9.44 19.64 -2.48
C GLU A 91 -8.74 20.78 -3.22
N GLU A 92 -7.42 20.92 -3.06
CA GLU A 92 -6.64 21.94 -3.77
C GLU A 92 -6.61 21.69 -5.28
N ILE A 93 -6.48 20.42 -5.70
CA ILE A 93 -6.54 20.05 -7.12
C ILE A 93 -7.90 20.42 -7.72
N HIS A 94 -8.98 20.13 -7.02
CA HIS A 94 -10.35 20.41 -7.47
C HIS A 94 -10.66 21.91 -7.62
N ARG A 95 -9.89 22.82 -7.01
CA ARG A 95 -10.03 24.27 -7.25
C ARG A 95 -9.72 24.67 -8.70
N THR A 96 -8.83 23.93 -9.36
CA THR A 96 -8.41 24.18 -10.74
C THR A 96 -8.88 23.10 -11.72
N ARG A 97 -9.12 21.90 -11.24
CA ARG A 97 -9.58 20.75 -12.01
C ARG A 97 -10.69 20.01 -11.25
N PRO A 98 -11.93 20.56 -11.24
CA PRO A 98 -13.02 20.03 -10.39
C PRO A 98 -13.42 18.58 -10.68
N ASP A 99 -13.26 18.13 -11.93
CA ASP A 99 -13.63 16.78 -12.37
C ASP A 99 -12.47 15.77 -12.28
N TRP A 100 -11.29 16.18 -11.77
CA TRP A 100 -10.14 15.28 -11.68
C TRP A 100 -10.40 14.15 -10.68
N ASP A 101 -10.09 12.93 -11.11
CA ASP A 101 -10.10 11.73 -10.27
C ASP A 101 -8.82 10.93 -10.50
N LEU A 102 -8.07 10.66 -9.42
CA LEU A 102 -6.84 9.89 -9.47
C LEU A 102 -7.02 8.52 -10.17
N TRP A 103 -8.18 7.90 -9.98
CA TRP A 103 -8.45 6.55 -10.44
C TRP A 103 -8.73 6.44 -11.95
N THR A 104 -9.06 7.57 -12.59
CA THR A 104 -9.30 7.66 -14.04
C THR A 104 -8.23 8.47 -14.74
N ASP A 105 -7.82 9.59 -14.16
CA ASP A 105 -6.92 10.55 -14.80
C ASP A 105 -5.45 10.31 -14.48
N GLY A 106 -5.17 9.63 -13.36
CA GLY A 106 -3.82 9.50 -12.85
C GLY A 106 -3.24 10.85 -12.38
N ALA A 107 -1.93 10.89 -12.23
CA ALA A 107 -1.19 12.08 -11.83
C ALA A 107 -0.30 12.59 -12.99
N PRO A 108 -0.34 13.89 -13.32
CA PRO A 108 0.47 14.45 -14.40
C PRO A 108 1.93 14.58 -13.99
N PRO A 109 2.86 14.63 -14.96
CA PRO A 109 4.26 14.91 -14.67
C PRO A 109 4.44 16.25 -13.97
N GLY A 110 5.44 16.34 -13.10
CA GLY A 110 5.79 17.52 -12.33
C GLY A 110 7.29 17.60 -12.04
N PRO A 111 7.73 18.60 -11.26
CA PRO A 111 9.14 18.80 -10.93
C PRO A 111 9.76 17.57 -10.23
N ASP A 112 8.97 16.86 -9.44
CA ASP A 112 9.43 15.74 -8.64
C ASP A 112 9.32 14.39 -9.36
N GLY A 113 8.86 14.39 -10.63
CA GLY A 113 8.84 13.20 -11.47
C GLY A 113 7.67 13.09 -12.44
N PRO A 114 7.56 11.94 -13.13
CA PRO A 114 6.67 11.80 -14.30
C PRO A 114 5.19 11.71 -13.96
N GLY A 115 4.82 11.43 -12.69
CA GLY A 115 3.48 10.98 -12.36
C GLY A 115 3.23 9.53 -12.83
N GLU A 116 2.13 8.95 -12.43
CA GLU A 116 1.69 7.63 -12.90
C GLU A 116 0.21 7.64 -13.27
N SER A 117 -0.14 6.91 -14.32
CA SER A 117 -1.52 6.53 -14.63
C SER A 117 -1.97 5.32 -13.79
N PRO A 118 -3.27 5.03 -13.68
CA PRO A 118 -3.77 3.81 -13.03
C PRO A 118 -3.16 2.54 -13.63
N GLU A 119 -2.98 2.49 -14.95
CA GLU A 119 -2.42 1.36 -15.69
C GLU A 119 -0.94 1.12 -15.35
N GLU A 120 -0.15 2.18 -15.16
CA GLU A 120 1.26 2.07 -14.77
C GLU A 120 1.40 1.53 -13.37
N VAL A 121 0.60 2.01 -12.42
CA VAL A 121 0.55 1.46 -11.05
C VAL A 121 0.05 0.00 -11.08
N GLY A 122 -0.94 -0.30 -11.93
CA GLY A 122 -1.42 -1.67 -12.15
C GLY A 122 -0.34 -2.62 -12.62
N LYS A 123 0.45 -2.23 -13.62
CA LYS A 123 1.60 -3.01 -14.12
C LYS A 123 2.65 -3.25 -13.02
N ARG A 124 2.88 -2.25 -12.17
CA ARG A 124 3.79 -2.36 -11.03
C ARG A 124 3.25 -3.33 -9.98
N ALA A 125 1.96 -3.26 -9.68
CA ALA A 125 1.29 -4.20 -8.79
C ALA A 125 1.34 -5.65 -9.34
N ASP A 126 1.14 -5.84 -10.64
CA ASP A 126 1.23 -7.17 -11.29
C ASP A 126 2.65 -7.76 -11.16
N ARG A 127 3.71 -6.95 -11.29
CA ARG A 127 5.09 -7.41 -11.06
C ARG A 127 5.32 -7.86 -9.61
N VAL A 128 4.80 -7.12 -8.64
CA VAL A 128 4.88 -7.52 -7.22
C VAL A 128 4.12 -8.83 -6.99
N LEU A 129 2.90 -8.96 -7.48
CA LEU A 129 2.09 -10.18 -7.35
C LEU A 129 2.78 -11.40 -7.98
N ALA A 130 3.38 -11.24 -9.17
CA ALA A 130 4.16 -12.31 -9.81
C ALA A 130 5.39 -12.72 -8.99
N ARG A 131 6.09 -11.74 -8.40
CA ARG A 131 7.29 -11.95 -7.59
C ARG A 131 6.99 -12.74 -6.31
N VAL A 132 5.87 -12.47 -5.66
CA VAL A 132 5.50 -13.12 -4.39
C VAL A 132 4.74 -14.44 -4.58
N ALA A 133 4.26 -14.74 -5.80
CA ALA A 133 3.46 -15.93 -6.07
C ALA A 133 4.17 -17.24 -5.68
N GLY A 134 5.48 -17.31 -5.87
CA GLY A 134 6.30 -18.48 -5.51
C GLY A 134 6.47 -18.71 -4.00
N ALA A 135 6.29 -17.68 -3.17
CA ALA A 135 6.42 -17.81 -1.72
C ALA A 135 5.12 -18.23 -1.02
N LEU A 136 3.96 -17.95 -1.60
CA LEU A 136 2.65 -18.26 -1.02
C LEU A 136 2.41 -19.75 -0.73
N PRO A 137 2.93 -20.74 -1.49
CA PRO A 137 2.85 -22.15 -1.11
C PRO A 137 3.65 -22.51 0.15
N GLU A 138 4.70 -21.75 0.45
CA GLU A 138 5.62 -22.00 1.57
C GLU A 138 5.14 -21.36 2.90
N GLY A 139 4.25 -20.38 2.83
CA GLY A 139 3.72 -19.68 4.00
C GLY A 139 3.10 -18.33 3.64
N ASP A 140 2.76 -17.56 4.66
CA ASP A 140 2.20 -16.23 4.48
C ASP A 140 3.23 -15.26 3.89
N VAL A 141 2.75 -14.30 3.12
CA VAL A 141 3.56 -13.19 2.58
C VAL A 141 3.04 -11.87 3.14
N ALA A 142 3.94 -11.04 3.68
CA ALA A 142 3.60 -9.69 4.10
C ALA A 142 4.20 -8.64 3.16
N LEU A 143 3.38 -7.67 2.76
CA LEU A 143 3.77 -6.49 2.00
C LEU A 143 3.49 -5.24 2.83
N VAL A 144 4.53 -4.52 3.24
CA VAL A 144 4.39 -3.27 3.99
C VAL A 144 4.59 -2.09 3.05
N ALA A 145 3.52 -1.36 2.77
CA ALA A 145 3.50 -0.35 1.73
C ALA A 145 2.49 0.79 2.00
N HIS A 146 1.83 1.30 0.97
CA HIS A 146 1.14 2.57 0.97
C HIS A 146 -0.32 2.43 0.54
N GLY A 147 -1.09 3.51 0.79
CA GLY A 147 -2.53 3.52 0.64
C GLY A 147 -3.03 3.20 -0.77
N HIS A 148 -2.70 4.01 -1.76
CA HIS A 148 -3.25 3.84 -3.11
C HIS A 148 -2.61 2.63 -3.82
N PHE A 149 -1.31 2.41 -3.65
CA PHE A 149 -0.65 1.25 -4.23
C PHE A 149 -1.27 -0.08 -3.77
N LEU A 150 -1.48 -0.27 -2.46
CA LEU A 150 -2.07 -1.51 -1.93
C LEU A 150 -3.53 -1.70 -2.36
N ARG A 151 -4.28 -0.62 -2.57
CA ARG A 151 -5.64 -0.65 -3.12
C ARG A 151 -5.65 -1.12 -4.57
N VAL A 152 -4.71 -0.62 -5.40
CA VAL A 152 -4.51 -1.10 -6.77
C VAL A 152 -4.07 -2.56 -6.78
N LEU A 153 -3.11 -2.94 -5.94
CA LEU A 153 -2.64 -4.32 -5.82
C LEU A 153 -3.79 -5.27 -5.43
N THR A 154 -4.67 -4.85 -4.55
CA THR A 154 -5.87 -5.62 -4.18
C THR A 154 -6.79 -5.81 -5.38
N ALA A 155 -7.10 -4.74 -6.13
CA ALA A 155 -7.89 -4.84 -7.35
C ALA A 155 -7.27 -5.84 -8.34
N ARG A 156 -5.96 -5.74 -8.58
CA ARG A 156 -5.23 -6.64 -9.48
C ARG A 156 -5.25 -8.09 -9.00
N ARG A 157 -5.07 -8.32 -7.70
CA ARG A 157 -5.16 -9.67 -7.09
C ARG A 157 -6.52 -10.31 -7.29
N LEU A 158 -7.60 -9.50 -7.27
CA LEU A 158 -8.98 -9.95 -7.49
C LEU A 158 -9.37 -10.04 -8.98
N GLY A 159 -8.45 -9.74 -9.90
CA GLY A 159 -8.71 -9.76 -11.35
C GLY A 159 -9.48 -8.54 -11.86
N LEU A 160 -9.52 -7.45 -11.07
CA LEU A 160 -10.18 -6.21 -11.43
C LEU A 160 -9.24 -5.23 -12.14
N PRO A 161 -9.75 -4.25 -12.90
CA PRO A 161 -8.96 -3.13 -13.41
C PRO A 161 -8.28 -2.33 -12.27
N PRO A 162 -7.11 -1.70 -12.52
CA PRO A 162 -6.41 -0.89 -11.51
C PRO A 162 -7.27 0.22 -10.90
N SER A 163 -8.13 0.86 -11.71
CA SER A 163 -9.07 1.91 -11.29
C SER A 163 -10.05 1.46 -10.21
N GLU A 164 -10.37 0.16 -10.15
CA GLU A 164 -11.26 -0.38 -9.12
C GLU A 164 -10.63 -0.43 -7.72
N GLY A 165 -9.35 -0.11 -7.60
CA GLY A 165 -8.73 0.20 -6.30
C GLY A 165 -9.49 1.28 -5.52
N ARG A 166 -10.23 2.15 -6.20
CA ARG A 166 -11.14 3.16 -5.60
C ARG A 166 -12.16 2.56 -4.62
N LEU A 167 -12.56 1.30 -4.81
CA LEU A 167 -13.55 0.61 -3.98
C LEU A 167 -12.99 0.14 -2.62
N PHE A 168 -11.68 0.07 -2.48
CA PHE A 168 -11.01 -0.53 -1.32
C PHE A 168 -10.40 0.56 -0.42
N ARG A 169 -11.23 1.32 0.32
CA ARG A 169 -10.71 2.30 1.28
C ARG A 169 -9.78 1.62 2.29
N LEU A 170 -8.55 2.11 2.41
CA LEU A 170 -7.52 1.54 3.26
C LEU A 170 -6.99 2.59 4.25
N GLU A 171 -7.08 2.30 5.54
CA GLU A 171 -6.68 3.19 6.62
C GLU A 171 -5.18 3.02 6.98
N THR A 172 -4.55 4.05 7.54
CA THR A 172 -3.17 3.96 8.06
C THR A 172 -3.07 3.01 9.26
N GLY A 173 -1.97 2.28 9.37
CA GLY A 173 -1.72 1.38 10.49
C GLY A 173 -2.77 0.28 10.58
N THR A 174 -3.09 -0.36 9.46
CA THR A 174 -4.02 -1.49 9.39
C THR A 174 -3.41 -2.66 8.63
N VAL A 175 -3.93 -3.85 8.90
CA VAL A 175 -3.64 -5.08 8.16
C VAL A 175 -4.88 -5.50 7.37
N CYS A 176 -4.66 -5.92 6.13
CA CYS A 176 -5.66 -6.60 5.32
C CYS A 176 -5.13 -7.99 4.95
N ARG A 177 -6.02 -8.96 4.82
CA ARG A 177 -5.68 -10.34 4.48
C ARG A 177 -6.42 -10.76 3.21
N LEU A 178 -5.65 -11.01 2.18
CA LEU A 178 -6.13 -11.59 0.93
C LEU A 178 -5.83 -13.09 0.93
N SER A 179 -6.85 -13.89 0.76
CA SER A 179 -6.79 -15.35 0.81
C SER A 179 -7.22 -15.97 -0.51
N THR A 180 -7.36 -17.29 -0.50
CA THR A 180 -7.90 -18.06 -1.63
C THR A 180 -9.00 -18.99 -1.13
N GLU A 181 -10.19 -18.89 -1.72
CA GLU A 181 -11.31 -19.77 -1.44
C GLU A 181 -11.74 -20.47 -2.75
N HIS A 182 -11.83 -21.79 -2.72
CA HIS A 182 -12.16 -22.60 -3.90
C HIS A 182 -11.32 -22.25 -5.15
N GLY A 183 -10.03 -21.95 -4.95
CA GLY A 183 -9.10 -21.58 -6.01
C GLY A 183 -9.25 -20.14 -6.53
N ARG A 184 -10.08 -19.32 -5.90
CA ARG A 184 -10.30 -17.93 -6.28
C ARG A 184 -9.78 -16.98 -5.21
N PRO A 185 -9.14 -15.85 -5.59
CA PRO A 185 -8.70 -14.85 -4.64
C PRO A 185 -9.91 -14.15 -3.98
N VAL A 186 -9.83 -13.98 -2.67
CA VAL A 186 -10.86 -13.32 -1.84
C VAL A 186 -10.22 -12.36 -0.86
N ILE A 187 -11.00 -11.36 -0.41
CA ILE A 187 -10.65 -10.54 0.75
C ILE A 187 -11.21 -11.26 1.98
N ALA A 188 -10.35 -11.75 2.85
CA ALA A 188 -10.74 -12.42 4.09
C ALA A 188 -10.86 -11.43 5.27
N GLU A 189 -10.01 -10.39 5.28
CA GLU A 189 -10.05 -9.31 6.29
C GLU A 189 -9.66 -7.98 5.65
N TRP A 190 -10.26 -6.89 6.14
CA TRP A 190 -9.99 -5.56 5.62
C TRP A 190 -9.97 -4.50 6.71
N ASN A 191 -8.93 -3.67 6.76
CA ASN A 191 -8.71 -2.62 7.77
C ASN A 191 -8.71 -3.14 9.22
N THR A 192 -8.15 -4.31 9.46
CA THR A 192 -8.03 -4.87 10.82
C THR A 192 -7.03 -4.06 11.64
N ARG A 193 -7.41 -3.76 12.88
CA ARG A 193 -6.60 -3.13 13.92
C ARG A 193 -6.64 -3.98 15.17
N ALA A 194 -5.61 -3.89 16.02
CA ALA A 194 -5.62 -4.49 17.35
C ALA A 194 -6.31 -3.57 18.35
#